data_f0f8d99c726c97753b406e4caafa3356
#
_entry.id   f0f8d99c726c97753b406e4caafa3356
#
_cell.length_a   1.000
_cell.length_b   1.000
_cell.length_c   1.000
_cell.angle_alpha   90.00
_cell.angle_beta   90.00
_cell.angle_gamma   90.00
#
_symmetry.space_group_name_H-M   'P 1'
#
loop_
_entity.id
_entity.type
_entity.pdbx_description
1 polymer ?
#
loop_
_entity_poly.entity_id
_entity_poly.type
_entity_poly.pdbx_seq_one_letter_code
_entity_poly.pdbx_strand_id
1 'polypeptide(L)'
;MVMPGTFVAPAQISLLDLEYVGVKAPMFSFTRLAGADPVLGVEMASTGEVATFGEDKYDAILTSMMASGFKQPKSTVFVCIGPLHCKLEFLQSARELLELGLTLYCSQGTYDFYKGHGLAVKLLHKPSAQKEPNVASYLAEGKLDMVINVRDTHADDGSITDGYTIRRKAVDFSVCLLTDIKLSILIIEAMFRKKEPVIKAWDQFGMVA
;
A
#
# COMPACT_ATOMS: atom_id res chain seq x y z
N MET A 1 -8.17 -15.94 -45.14
CA MET A 1 -8.94 -14.97 -45.95
C MET A 1 -9.09 -13.72 -45.15
N VAL A 2 -8.24 -12.70 -45.43
CA VAL A 2 -8.29 -11.40 -44.71
C VAL A 2 -9.34 -10.54 -45.43
N MET A 3 -10.40 -10.16 -44.72
CA MET A 3 -11.38 -9.21 -45.26
C MET A 3 -10.67 -7.89 -45.58
N PRO A 4 -10.91 -7.26 -46.72
CA PRO A 4 -10.43 -5.92 -46.96
C PRO A 4 -11.25 -4.96 -46.09
N GLY A 5 -10.81 -4.76 -44.86
CA GLY A 5 -11.30 -3.71 -43.99
C GLY A 5 -10.71 -2.39 -44.45
N THR A 6 -11.52 -1.36 -44.55
CA THR A 6 -11.05 0.02 -44.70
C THR A 6 -10.05 0.30 -43.61
N PHE A 7 -8.78 0.54 -43.94
CA PHE A 7 -7.79 0.93 -42.97
C PHE A 7 -8.15 2.36 -42.51
N VAL A 8 -8.75 2.46 -41.35
CA VAL A 8 -8.93 3.74 -40.69
C VAL A 8 -7.60 4.03 -40.02
N ALA A 9 -6.88 5.03 -40.49
CA ALA A 9 -5.68 5.48 -39.83
C ALA A 9 -6.03 5.82 -38.37
N PRO A 10 -5.27 5.30 -37.39
CA PRO A 10 -5.51 5.66 -36.00
C PRO A 10 -5.46 7.18 -35.87
N ALA A 11 -6.46 7.76 -35.21
CA ALA A 11 -6.43 9.17 -34.89
C ALA A 11 -5.10 9.45 -34.18
N GLN A 12 -4.40 10.50 -34.58
CA GLN A 12 -3.19 10.94 -33.88
C GLN A 12 -3.61 11.54 -32.54
N ILE A 13 -3.80 10.67 -31.55
CA ILE A 13 -4.06 11.10 -30.17
C ILE A 13 -2.70 11.35 -29.54
N SER A 14 -2.47 12.58 -29.10
CA SER A 14 -1.32 12.89 -28.27
C SER A 14 -1.47 12.16 -26.93
N LEU A 15 -0.42 11.43 -26.50
CA LEU A 15 -0.40 10.80 -25.19
C LEU A 15 -0.49 11.81 -24.02
N LEU A 16 -0.35 13.11 -24.30
CA LEU A 16 -0.53 14.18 -23.34
C LEU A 16 -1.99 14.64 -23.19
N ASP A 17 -2.86 14.23 -24.11
CA ASP A 17 -4.27 14.65 -24.17
C ASP A 17 -5.23 13.52 -23.79
N LEU A 18 -4.74 12.53 -23.00
CA LEU A 18 -5.58 11.43 -22.53
C LEU A 18 -6.45 11.89 -21.35
N GLU A 19 -7.74 11.60 -21.42
CA GLU A 19 -8.71 11.90 -20.35
C GLU A 19 -8.73 10.82 -19.23
N TYR A 20 -7.74 9.95 -19.21
CA TYR A 20 -7.62 8.90 -18.20
C TYR A 20 -6.17 8.73 -17.74
N VAL A 21 -6.00 8.12 -16.58
CA VAL A 21 -4.69 7.80 -16.00
C VAL A 21 -4.46 6.30 -16.04
N GLY A 22 -3.30 5.87 -16.56
CA GLY A 22 -2.87 4.48 -16.53
C GLY A 22 -1.87 4.25 -15.38
N VAL A 23 -2.05 3.16 -14.65
CA VAL A 23 -1.12 2.67 -13.63
C VAL A 23 -0.72 1.24 -13.93
N LYS A 24 0.59 0.97 -13.95
CA LYS A 24 1.17 -0.36 -14.04
C LYS A 24 1.74 -0.75 -12.68
N ALA A 25 1.24 -1.82 -12.08
CA ALA A 25 1.74 -2.34 -10.82
C ALA A 25 2.39 -3.71 -11.01
N PRO A 26 3.64 -3.90 -10.54
CA PRO A 26 4.27 -5.21 -10.50
C PRO A 26 3.71 -6.04 -9.34
N MET A 27 3.71 -7.36 -9.49
CA MET A 27 3.37 -8.32 -8.46
C MET A 27 4.61 -9.09 -8.02
N PHE A 28 4.68 -9.43 -6.73
CA PHE A 28 5.79 -10.15 -6.12
C PHE A 28 5.27 -11.33 -5.29
N SER A 29 5.83 -12.51 -5.52
CA SER A 29 5.44 -13.73 -4.83
C SER A 29 6.24 -13.97 -3.54
N PHE A 30 6.32 -12.97 -2.66
CA PHE A 30 7.06 -13.08 -1.39
C PHE A 30 6.55 -14.19 -0.47
N THR A 31 5.29 -14.59 -0.61
CA THR A 31 4.73 -15.74 0.12
C THR A 31 5.39 -17.06 -0.25
N ARG A 32 6.02 -17.17 -1.43
CA ARG A 32 6.75 -18.34 -1.90
C ARG A 32 8.24 -18.28 -1.58
N LEU A 33 8.75 -17.13 -1.16
CA LEU A 33 10.16 -16.90 -0.85
C LEU A 33 10.33 -16.86 0.67
N ALA A 34 10.47 -18.03 1.29
CA ALA A 34 10.65 -18.14 2.73
C ALA A 34 11.87 -17.33 3.19
N GLY A 35 11.70 -16.51 4.22
CA GLY A 35 12.77 -15.71 4.81
C GLY A 35 13.20 -14.46 4.01
N ALA A 36 12.69 -14.22 2.80
CA ALA A 36 13.01 -12.99 2.07
C ALA A 36 12.36 -11.76 2.74
N ASP A 37 13.11 -10.66 2.87
CA ASP A 37 12.52 -9.38 3.30
C ASP A 37 11.68 -8.79 2.15
N PRO A 38 10.40 -8.52 2.36
CA PRO A 38 9.52 -7.98 1.33
C PRO A 38 9.71 -6.47 1.07
N VAL A 39 10.91 -5.96 1.25
CA VAL A 39 11.30 -4.61 0.84
C VAL A 39 11.86 -4.67 -0.58
N LEU A 40 11.25 -3.90 -1.47
CA LEU A 40 11.67 -3.84 -2.86
C LEU A 40 12.89 -2.93 -3.03
N GLY A 41 13.85 -3.38 -3.84
CA GLY A 41 15.01 -2.62 -4.25
C GLY A 41 14.87 -2.08 -5.68
N VAL A 42 16.00 -1.70 -6.27
CA VAL A 42 16.07 -1.21 -7.66
C VAL A 42 16.01 -2.33 -8.70
N GLU A 43 16.16 -3.58 -8.26
CA GLU A 43 16.13 -4.74 -9.14
C GLU A 43 14.72 -5.12 -9.52
N MET A 44 14.53 -5.49 -10.77
CA MET A 44 13.25 -6.00 -11.27
C MET A 44 13.12 -7.48 -10.89
N ALA A 45 12.36 -7.76 -9.84
CA ALA A 45 12.11 -9.10 -9.30
C ALA A 45 10.61 -9.49 -9.35
N SER A 46 9.83 -8.84 -10.22
CA SER A 46 8.39 -9.08 -10.33
C SER A 46 8.08 -10.44 -10.97
N THR A 47 7.02 -11.08 -10.48
CA THR A 47 6.51 -12.37 -10.99
C THR A 47 5.31 -12.19 -11.93
N GLY A 48 4.85 -10.99 -12.12
CA GLY A 48 3.75 -10.61 -12.99
C GLY A 48 3.47 -9.11 -12.87
N GLU A 49 2.57 -8.62 -13.70
CA GLU A 49 2.21 -7.21 -13.76
C GLU A 49 0.72 -7.06 -14.05
N VAL A 50 0.12 -5.99 -13.55
CA VAL A 50 -1.21 -5.54 -13.93
C VAL A 50 -1.13 -4.12 -14.46
N ALA A 51 -1.96 -3.79 -15.44
CA ALA A 51 -2.19 -2.42 -15.89
C ALA A 51 -3.67 -2.10 -15.69
N THR A 52 -3.94 -0.96 -15.11
CA THR A 52 -5.31 -0.47 -14.88
C THR A 52 -5.43 0.97 -15.31
N PHE A 53 -6.64 1.37 -15.62
CA PHE A 53 -6.97 2.75 -15.99
C PHE A 53 -7.97 3.31 -14.99
N GLY A 54 -7.96 4.61 -14.79
CA GLY A 54 -8.89 5.34 -13.95
C GLY A 54 -9.15 6.73 -14.49
N GLU A 55 -10.22 7.37 -14.05
CA GLU A 55 -10.53 8.75 -14.41
C GLU A 55 -9.52 9.73 -13.83
N ASP A 56 -8.93 9.38 -12.69
CA ASP A 56 -7.84 10.12 -12.07
C ASP A 56 -6.81 9.16 -11.46
N LYS A 57 -5.73 9.72 -10.90
CA LYS A 57 -4.63 8.95 -10.29
C LYS A 57 -5.09 8.10 -9.10
N TYR A 58 -6.10 8.53 -8.35
CA TYR A 58 -6.60 7.84 -7.17
C TYR A 58 -7.41 6.60 -7.54
N ASP A 59 -8.25 6.75 -8.56
CA ASP A 59 -9.02 5.65 -9.12
C ASP A 59 -8.08 4.59 -9.75
N ALA A 60 -7.15 5.05 -10.58
CA ALA A 60 -6.18 4.17 -11.25
C ALA A 60 -5.29 3.40 -10.26
N ILE A 61 -4.75 4.06 -9.21
CA ILE A 61 -3.89 3.39 -8.23
C ILE A 61 -4.68 2.42 -7.35
N LEU A 62 -5.88 2.78 -6.90
CA LEU A 62 -6.70 1.92 -6.07
C LEU A 62 -7.11 0.65 -6.82
N THR A 63 -7.57 0.80 -8.07
CA THR A 63 -7.91 -0.31 -8.96
C THR A 63 -6.69 -1.21 -9.22
N SER A 64 -5.53 -0.62 -9.46
CA SER A 64 -4.27 -1.34 -9.66
C SER A 64 -3.87 -2.16 -8.42
N MET A 65 -3.96 -1.56 -7.25
CA MET A 65 -3.66 -2.25 -5.99
C MET A 65 -4.62 -3.40 -5.73
N MET A 66 -5.92 -3.20 -5.96
CA MET A 66 -6.93 -4.26 -5.79
C MET A 66 -6.71 -5.40 -6.81
N ALA A 67 -6.40 -5.10 -8.05
CA ALA A 67 -6.07 -6.09 -9.07
C ALA A 67 -4.78 -6.88 -8.73
N SER A 68 -3.87 -6.28 -7.96
CA SER A 68 -2.66 -6.92 -7.42
C SER A 68 -2.91 -7.73 -6.14
N GLY A 69 -4.16 -7.81 -5.66
CA GLY A 69 -4.52 -8.58 -4.46
C GLY A 69 -4.55 -7.77 -3.17
N PHE A 70 -4.39 -6.45 -3.24
CA PHE A 70 -4.60 -5.57 -2.10
C PHE A 70 -6.04 -5.66 -1.61
N LYS A 71 -6.19 -5.81 -0.31
CA LYS A 71 -7.49 -5.75 0.35
C LYS A 71 -7.54 -4.49 1.21
N GLN A 72 -8.56 -3.68 1.01
CA GLN A 72 -8.78 -2.51 1.85
C GLN A 72 -8.98 -2.96 3.31
N PRO A 73 -8.34 -2.27 4.28
CA PRO A 73 -8.53 -2.57 5.68
C PRO A 73 -9.98 -2.31 6.09
N LYS A 74 -10.53 -3.18 6.94
CA LYS A 74 -11.93 -3.10 7.41
C LYS A 74 -12.04 -2.42 8.78
N SER A 75 -11.05 -2.61 9.64
CA SER A 75 -11.13 -2.20 11.04
C SER A 75 -9.81 -1.73 11.64
N THR A 76 -8.68 -2.29 11.23
CA THR A 76 -7.42 -2.12 11.95
C THR A 76 -6.22 -1.92 11.03
N VAL A 77 -5.37 -0.97 11.40
CA VAL A 77 -4.09 -0.70 10.70
C VAL A 77 -2.98 -0.61 11.74
N PHE A 78 -1.87 -1.28 11.50
CA PHE A 78 -0.66 -1.10 12.29
C PHE A 78 0.34 -0.22 11.56
N VAL A 79 0.84 0.80 12.24
CA VAL A 79 1.78 1.81 11.69
C VAL A 79 3.09 1.80 12.48
N CYS A 80 4.19 1.53 11.79
CA CYS A 80 5.53 1.55 12.33
C CYS A 80 6.45 2.31 11.37
N ILE A 81 6.69 3.59 11.64
CA ILE A 81 7.52 4.46 10.82
C ILE A 81 8.76 4.86 11.61
N GLY A 82 9.94 4.58 11.07
CA GLY A 82 11.23 4.90 11.70
C GLY A 82 11.54 6.40 11.62
N PRO A 83 11.78 6.96 10.43
CA PRO A 83 12.26 8.34 10.27
C PRO A 83 11.24 9.39 10.71
N LEU A 84 11.70 10.45 11.39
CA LEU A 84 10.83 11.52 11.87
C LEU A 84 10.14 12.28 10.73
N HIS A 85 10.86 12.57 9.65
CA HIS A 85 10.29 13.25 8.49
C HIS A 85 9.15 12.43 7.84
N CYS A 86 9.28 11.09 7.77
CA CYS A 86 8.22 10.22 7.29
C CYS A 86 6.99 10.22 8.20
N LYS A 87 7.18 10.32 9.54
CA LYS A 87 6.06 10.44 10.48
C LYS A 87 5.31 11.75 10.27
N LEU A 88 6.04 12.84 10.01
CA LEU A 88 5.45 14.16 9.70
C LEU A 88 4.68 14.13 8.39
N GLU A 89 5.26 13.58 7.32
CA GLU A 89 4.60 13.43 6.02
C GLU A 89 3.31 12.61 6.12
N PHE A 90 3.33 11.56 6.93
CA PHE A 90 2.20 10.64 7.08
C PHE A 90 1.11 11.14 8.06
N LEU A 91 1.30 12.27 8.72
CA LEU A 91 0.40 12.76 9.76
C LEU A 91 -1.04 12.97 9.25
N GLN A 92 -1.18 13.53 8.04
CA GLN A 92 -2.49 13.73 7.43
C GLN A 92 -3.16 12.39 7.08
N SER A 93 -2.43 11.46 6.50
CA SER A 93 -2.93 10.12 6.20
C SER A 93 -3.34 9.34 7.45
N ALA A 94 -2.64 9.55 8.58
CA ALA A 94 -3.06 8.97 9.86
C ALA A 94 -4.40 9.53 10.34
N ARG A 95 -4.69 10.80 10.10
CA ARG A 95 -6.02 11.40 10.37
C ARG A 95 -7.10 10.81 9.47
N GLU A 96 -6.82 10.72 8.16
CA GLU A 96 -7.73 10.15 7.18
C GLU A 96 -8.11 8.70 7.51
N LEU A 97 -7.14 7.88 7.96
CA LEU A 97 -7.43 6.53 8.43
C LEU A 97 -8.39 6.50 9.64
N LEU A 98 -8.21 7.42 10.60
CA LEU A 98 -9.12 7.55 11.74
C LEU A 98 -10.51 8.04 11.31
N GLU A 99 -10.60 8.98 10.37
CA GLU A 99 -11.86 9.47 9.80
C GLU A 99 -12.61 8.39 9.01
N LEU A 100 -11.88 7.45 8.40
CA LEU A 100 -12.45 6.23 7.79
C LEU A 100 -13.00 5.24 8.85
N GLY A 101 -12.87 5.53 10.14
CA GLY A 101 -13.34 4.67 11.23
C GLY A 101 -12.39 3.54 11.60
N LEU A 102 -11.15 3.56 11.10
CA LEU A 102 -10.16 2.51 11.39
C LEU A 102 -9.47 2.75 12.73
N THR A 103 -9.18 1.67 13.44
CA THR A 103 -8.34 1.73 14.64
C THR A 103 -6.88 1.69 14.26
N LEU A 104 -6.12 2.73 14.63
CA LEU A 104 -4.69 2.78 14.41
C LEU A 104 -3.93 2.22 15.61
N TYR A 105 -3.15 1.18 15.34
CA TYR A 105 -2.14 0.67 16.24
C TYR A 105 -0.77 1.16 15.80
N CYS A 106 0.09 1.53 16.75
CA CYS A 106 1.41 2.07 16.45
C CYS A 106 2.50 1.42 17.30
N SER A 107 3.71 1.30 16.74
CA SER A 107 4.91 1.01 17.53
C SER A 107 5.25 2.19 18.46
N GLN A 108 6.01 1.96 19.54
CA GLN A 108 6.25 2.96 20.60
C GLN A 108 6.59 4.35 20.06
N GLY A 109 7.65 4.50 19.28
CA GLY A 109 8.07 5.81 18.79
C GLY A 109 7.12 6.45 17.78
N THR A 110 6.28 5.66 17.09
CA THR A 110 5.21 6.16 16.22
C THR A 110 3.99 6.55 17.05
N TYR A 111 3.68 5.77 18.08
CA TYR A 111 2.61 6.06 19.05
C TYR A 111 2.85 7.38 19.78
N ASP A 112 4.04 7.56 20.35
CA ASP A 112 4.39 8.77 21.10
C ASP A 112 4.27 10.02 20.21
N PHE A 113 4.72 9.90 18.96
CA PHE A 113 4.64 10.99 18.00
C PHE A 113 3.18 11.35 17.66
N TYR A 114 2.35 10.39 17.25
CA TYR A 114 0.98 10.68 16.85
C TYR A 114 0.08 11.04 18.02
N LYS A 115 0.28 10.44 19.18
CA LYS A 115 -0.41 10.82 20.41
C LYS A 115 -0.09 12.27 20.81
N GLY A 116 1.18 12.67 20.69
CA GLY A 116 1.63 14.06 20.91
C GLY A 116 0.97 15.07 19.95
N HIS A 117 0.51 14.61 18.76
CA HIS A 117 -0.24 15.40 17.80
C HIS A 117 -1.78 15.26 17.92
N GLY A 118 -2.25 14.70 19.05
CA GLY A 118 -3.68 14.60 19.36
C GLY A 118 -4.44 13.49 18.67
N LEU A 119 -3.75 12.51 18.02
CA LEU A 119 -4.44 11.40 17.35
C LEU A 119 -4.79 10.28 18.35
N ALA A 120 -5.98 9.68 18.16
CA ALA A 120 -6.46 8.56 18.97
C ALA A 120 -5.84 7.24 18.50
N VAL A 121 -4.58 7.01 18.87
CA VAL A 121 -3.82 5.81 18.50
C VAL A 121 -3.63 4.86 19.67
N LYS A 122 -3.44 3.57 19.39
CA LYS A 122 -3.18 2.50 20.38
C LYS A 122 -1.77 1.96 20.22
N LEU A 123 -1.15 1.61 21.34
CA LEU A 123 0.20 1.02 21.34
C LEU A 123 0.13 -0.49 21.06
N LEU A 124 1.00 -0.97 20.17
CA LEU A 124 1.42 -2.37 20.08
C LEU A 124 2.93 -2.46 20.24
N HIS A 125 3.36 -3.37 21.12
CA HIS A 125 4.78 -3.61 21.33
C HIS A 125 5.41 -4.33 20.15
N LYS A 126 6.68 -4.06 19.90
CA LYS A 126 7.48 -4.81 18.92
C LYS A 126 7.81 -6.20 19.44
N PRO A 127 8.13 -7.19 18.55
CA PRO A 127 8.44 -8.56 18.95
C PRO A 127 9.56 -8.66 19.99
N SER A 128 10.62 -7.87 19.88
CA SER A 128 11.76 -7.86 20.80
C SER A 128 11.42 -7.42 22.22
N ALA A 129 10.34 -6.65 22.38
CA ALA A 129 9.95 -6.14 23.72
C ALA A 129 9.40 -7.22 24.63
N GLN A 130 9.01 -8.39 24.10
CA GLN A 130 8.42 -9.52 24.85
C GLN A 130 7.27 -9.08 25.79
N LYS A 131 6.49 -8.11 25.37
CA LYS A 131 5.34 -7.55 26.10
C LYS A 131 4.08 -7.65 25.27
N GLU A 132 2.93 -7.81 25.93
CA GLU A 132 1.62 -7.73 25.30
C GLU A 132 0.95 -6.37 25.58
N PRO A 133 0.10 -5.87 24.68
CA PRO A 133 -0.23 -6.42 23.35
C PRO A 133 0.93 -6.27 22.35
N ASN A 134 1.18 -7.32 21.56
CA ASN A 134 2.32 -7.42 20.65
C ASN A 134 1.88 -7.53 19.19
N VAL A 135 2.61 -6.89 18.28
CA VAL A 135 2.27 -6.92 16.86
C VAL A 135 2.36 -8.33 16.26
N ALA A 136 3.28 -9.17 16.75
CA ALA A 136 3.45 -10.53 16.23
C ALA A 136 2.26 -11.43 16.59
N SER A 137 1.74 -11.34 17.83
CA SER A 137 0.53 -12.04 18.26
C SER A 137 -0.71 -11.53 17.52
N TYR A 138 -0.84 -10.21 17.35
CA TYR A 138 -1.95 -9.62 16.59
C TYR A 138 -1.99 -10.05 15.13
N LEU A 139 -0.83 -10.18 14.47
CA LEU A 139 -0.74 -10.71 13.10
C LEU A 139 -1.15 -12.19 13.06
N ALA A 140 -0.64 -13.00 13.99
CA ALA A 140 -0.95 -14.44 14.05
C ALA A 140 -2.45 -14.71 14.34
N GLU A 141 -3.09 -13.86 15.11
CA GLU A 141 -4.51 -13.94 15.46
C GLU A 141 -5.44 -13.29 14.41
N GLY A 142 -4.90 -12.75 13.33
CA GLY A 142 -5.67 -12.08 12.26
C GLY A 142 -6.38 -10.81 12.73
N LYS A 143 -5.83 -10.12 13.73
CA LYS A 143 -6.39 -8.88 14.30
C LYS A 143 -5.95 -7.61 13.57
N LEU A 144 -5.09 -7.73 12.56
CA LEU A 144 -4.61 -6.60 11.75
C LEU A 144 -4.99 -6.82 10.28
N ASP A 145 -5.62 -5.81 9.70
CA ASP A 145 -6.02 -5.82 8.28
C ASP A 145 -4.90 -5.29 7.37
N MET A 146 -4.09 -4.35 7.87
CA MET A 146 -3.01 -3.73 7.11
C MET A 146 -1.83 -3.36 8.01
N VAL A 147 -0.64 -3.47 7.48
CA VAL A 147 0.62 -3.06 8.10
C VAL A 147 1.30 -2.01 7.22
N ILE A 148 1.66 -0.89 7.81
CA ILE A 148 2.53 0.12 7.21
C ILE A 148 3.85 0.09 8.01
N ASN A 149 4.92 -0.37 7.37
CA ASN A 149 6.22 -0.49 8.00
C ASN A 149 7.31 0.18 7.16
N VAL A 150 7.65 1.42 7.52
CA VAL A 150 8.70 2.20 6.87
C VAL A 150 9.96 2.14 7.71
N ARG A 151 11.01 1.49 7.16
CA ARG A 151 12.28 1.31 7.86
C ARG A 151 13.09 2.61 7.94
N ASP A 152 13.94 2.69 8.94
CA ASP A 152 15.03 3.66 8.97
C ASP A 152 16.23 3.06 8.22
N THR A 153 16.64 3.71 7.14
CA THR A 153 17.75 3.25 6.29
C THR A 153 19.10 3.36 6.99
N HIS A 154 19.19 4.09 8.09
CA HIS A 154 20.43 4.27 8.86
C HIS A 154 20.65 3.20 9.95
N ALA A 155 19.70 2.29 10.15
CA ALA A 155 19.74 1.27 11.21
C ALA A 155 20.06 -0.15 10.71
N ASP A 156 20.77 -0.28 9.60
CA ASP A 156 21.05 -1.60 8.98
C ASP A 156 22.41 -2.10 9.44
N ASP A 157 22.41 -2.86 10.56
CA ASP A 157 23.59 -3.55 11.10
C ASP A 157 23.68 -5.03 10.68
N GLY A 158 22.83 -5.46 9.74
CA GLY A 158 22.77 -6.84 9.23
C GLY A 158 22.09 -7.82 10.19
N SER A 159 21.56 -7.36 11.33
CA SER A 159 20.83 -8.20 12.27
C SER A 159 19.35 -8.38 11.85
N ILE A 160 18.70 -9.43 12.35
CA ILE A 160 17.25 -9.61 12.21
C ILE A 160 16.56 -8.56 13.06
N THR A 161 16.10 -7.49 12.41
CA THR A 161 15.42 -6.39 13.09
C THR A 161 13.94 -6.69 13.35
N ASP A 162 13.34 -6.00 14.34
CA ASP A 162 11.89 -6.03 14.54
C ASP A 162 11.11 -5.66 13.29
N GLY A 163 11.63 -4.70 12.52
CA GLY A 163 11.02 -4.28 11.25
C GLY A 163 10.94 -5.44 10.25
N TYR A 164 12.03 -6.17 10.08
CA TYR A 164 12.04 -7.39 9.25
C TYR A 164 11.02 -8.43 9.75
N THR A 165 11.03 -8.73 11.06
CA THR A 165 10.12 -9.70 11.65
C THR A 165 8.66 -9.31 11.43
N ILE A 166 8.32 -8.03 11.58
CA ILE A 166 6.97 -7.52 11.35
C ILE A 166 6.58 -7.68 9.87
N ARG A 167 7.44 -7.24 8.94
CA ARG A 167 7.18 -7.35 7.49
C ARG A 167 7.04 -8.79 7.05
N ARG A 168 7.94 -9.67 7.50
CA ARG A 168 7.89 -11.09 7.15
C ARG A 168 6.61 -11.74 7.66
N LYS A 169 6.23 -11.53 8.92
CA LYS A 169 4.97 -12.03 9.47
C LYS A 169 3.74 -11.48 8.76
N ALA A 170 3.74 -10.20 8.38
CA ALA A 170 2.63 -9.65 7.59
C ALA A 170 2.42 -10.42 6.28
N VAL A 171 3.50 -10.73 5.56
CA VAL A 171 3.45 -11.55 4.33
C VAL A 171 3.03 -12.99 4.63
N ASP A 172 3.59 -13.62 5.66
CA ASP A 172 3.29 -15.02 6.02
C ASP A 172 1.81 -15.22 6.40
N PHE A 173 1.22 -14.23 7.05
CA PHE A 173 -0.21 -14.23 7.41
C PHE A 173 -1.12 -13.57 6.34
N SER A 174 -0.57 -13.23 5.17
CA SER A 174 -1.31 -12.62 4.06
C SER A 174 -2.02 -11.30 4.46
N VAL A 175 -1.42 -10.56 5.38
CA VAL A 175 -1.83 -9.20 5.75
C VAL A 175 -1.20 -8.22 4.77
N CYS A 176 -1.99 -7.25 4.30
CA CYS A 176 -1.49 -6.21 3.39
C CYS A 176 -0.33 -5.44 4.02
N LEU A 177 0.76 -5.28 3.26
CA LEU A 177 1.97 -4.64 3.72
C LEU A 177 2.36 -3.49 2.78
N LEU A 178 2.55 -2.29 3.35
CA LEU A 178 3.10 -1.12 2.68
C LEU A 178 4.43 -0.75 3.33
N THR A 179 5.50 -0.63 2.53
CA THR A 179 6.86 -0.36 3.01
C THR A 179 7.44 0.97 2.54
N ASP A 180 6.78 1.62 1.59
CA ASP A 180 7.14 2.93 1.06
C ASP A 180 6.17 4.00 1.56
N ILE A 181 6.72 5.14 2.01
CA ILE A 181 5.92 6.22 2.62
C ILE A 181 5.05 6.95 1.59
N LYS A 182 5.58 7.23 0.39
CA LYS A 182 4.86 7.95 -0.65
C LYS A 182 3.71 7.12 -1.21
N LEU A 183 3.97 5.84 -1.46
CA LEU A 183 2.94 4.90 -1.87
C LEU A 183 1.86 4.75 -0.80
N SER A 184 2.25 4.65 0.48
CA SER A 184 1.30 4.57 1.59
C SER A 184 0.37 5.79 1.65
N ILE A 185 0.92 7.00 1.54
CA ILE A 185 0.15 8.24 1.50
C ILE A 185 -0.83 8.23 0.32
N LEU A 186 -0.35 7.91 -0.88
CA LEU A 186 -1.17 7.89 -2.09
C LEU A 186 -2.33 6.89 -2.01
N ILE A 187 -2.09 5.69 -1.47
CA ILE A 187 -3.12 4.66 -1.30
C ILE A 187 -4.17 5.11 -0.28
N ILE A 188 -3.75 5.69 0.85
CA ILE A 188 -4.69 6.15 1.88
C ILE A 188 -5.51 7.32 1.34
N GLU A 189 -4.91 8.27 0.66
CA GLU A 189 -5.62 9.36 0.02
C GLU A 189 -6.63 8.82 -1.02
N ALA A 190 -6.23 7.80 -1.81
CA ALA A 190 -7.14 7.16 -2.76
C ALA A 190 -8.33 6.48 -2.05
N MET A 191 -8.10 5.75 -0.96
CA MET A 191 -9.16 5.13 -0.15
C MET A 191 -10.09 6.17 0.47
N PHE A 192 -9.53 7.30 0.92
CA PHE A 192 -10.30 8.38 1.54
C PHE A 192 -11.20 9.11 0.53
N ARG A 193 -10.70 9.35 -0.69
CA ARG A 193 -11.44 10.03 -1.76
C ARG A 193 -12.42 9.13 -2.50
N LYS A 194 -12.07 7.86 -2.71
CA LYS A 194 -12.80 6.89 -3.52
C LYS A 194 -13.27 5.74 -2.64
N LYS A 195 -14.54 5.78 -2.25
CA LYS A 195 -15.11 4.71 -1.40
C LYS A 195 -15.21 3.38 -2.13
N GLU A 196 -15.54 3.41 -3.42
CA GLU A 196 -15.64 2.23 -4.27
C GLU A 196 -14.99 2.51 -5.62
N PRO A 197 -14.16 1.60 -6.15
CA PRO A 197 -13.56 1.76 -7.47
C PRO A 197 -14.63 1.58 -8.55
N VAL A 198 -14.60 2.43 -9.57
CA VAL A 198 -15.42 2.28 -10.76
C VAL A 198 -14.72 1.33 -11.72
N ILE A 199 -15.30 0.16 -11.97
CA ILE A 199 -14.75 -0.82 -12.90
C ILE A 199 -15.37 -0.58 -14.28
N LYS A 200 -14.51 -0.28 -15.27
CA LYS A 200 -14.84 -0.10 -16.67
C LYS A 200 -14.01 -1.04 -17.54
N ALA A 201 -14.52 -1.44 -18.69
CA ALA A 201 -13.71 -2.10 -19.70
C ALA A 201 -12.73 -1.09 -20.32
N TRP A 202 -11.59 -1.57 -20.82
CA TRP A 202 -10.52 -0.70 -21.33
C TRP A 202 -10.98 0.18 -22.50
N ASP A 203 -11.88 -0.31 -23.34
CA ASP A 203 -12.47 0.41 -24.49
C ASP A 203 -13.46 1.50 -24.08
N GLN A 204 -13.87 1.53 -22.82
CA GLN A 204 -14.69 2.60 -22.25
C GLN A 204 -13.89 3.83 -21.78
N PHE A 205 -12.54 3.71 -21.78
CA PHE A 205 -11.63 4.81 -21.54
C PHE A 205 -11.23 5.43 -22.87
N GLY A 206 -11.44 6.73 -23.06
CA GLY A 206 -11.03 7.44 -24.25
C GLY A 206 -11.99 7.35 -25.44
N MET A 207 -13.20 6.84 -25.27
CA MET A 207 -14.26 7.11 -26.23
C MET A 207 -14.76 8.54 -26.02
N VAL A 208 -14.11 9.46 -26.73
CA VAL A 208 -14.74 10.75 -27.03
C VAL A 208 -15.87 10.42 -28.00
N ALA A 209 -17.10 10.71 -27.59
CA ALA A 209 -18.29 10.59 -28.42
C ALA A 209 -18.24 11.56 -29.61
#